data_a36c491d5d577191638a253aedab1324
#
_entry.id   a36c491d5d577191638a253aedab1324
#
_cell.length_a   1.000
_cell.length_b   1.000
_cell.length_c   1.000
_cell.angle_alpha   90.00
_cell.angle_beta   90.00
_cell.angle_gamma   90.00
#
_symmetry.space_group_name_H-M   'P 1'
#
loop_
_entity.id
_entity.type
_entity.pdbx_description
1 polymer ?
#
loop_
_entity_poly.entity_id
_entity_poly.type
_entity_poly.pdbx_seq_one_letter_code
_entity_poly.pdbx_strand_id
1 'polypeptide(L)'
;MHKFIQEILAFIGQTPIRDESLIRFTFKLEKVEIERFFELLSNEETLFFFSKPSGNRANLGVGKIESPSAGKLIETISKENPESNELIISANYDSNLISEIPLVFGGEKFLPDKKENLWSDFPNRSWFIPQVLISSCAENPLIIFQFFGNNPDLKIFEKILDFLPLDTLVKTEPAADYEIISATEIEEWSRIINAGLNEITKHNIEKIVLARRMQLVLKSNFSFSSFLSKLQTKYPECNTFAYKEKDSIFFGSTPEKLFTLDGNKIETEALAGSIARGANLNEDLVLESNLLNNQKDINEHNNVLSFLLSNLEDFSEEISYNPKPQIKKLQNIQHLQTPIKAMLKEGVDILELLRKLHPTL
;
A
#
# COMPACT_ATOMS: atom_id res chain seq x y z
N MET A 1 -14.62 12.44 -30.07
CA MET A 1 -13.51 12.70 -29.12
C MET A 1 -14.12 13.16 -27.81
N HIS A 2 -13.81 12.52 -26.70
CA HIS A 2 -14.34 12.88 -25.39
C HIS A 2 -14.03 14.35 -25.04
N LYS A 3 -14.97 15.02 -24.36
CA LYS A 3 -14.81 16.42 -23.93
C LYS A 3 -13.51 16.62 -23.12
N PHE A 4 -13.17 15.69 -22.24
CA PHE A 4 -11.95 15.74 -21.42
C PHE A 4 -10.66 15.76 -22.26
N ILE A 5 -10.61 14.99 -23.35
CA ILE A 5 -9.46 14.99 -24.27
C ILE A 5 -9.33 16.33 -24.99
N GLN A 6 -10.44 16.94 -25.40
CA GLN A 6 -10.42 18.27 -26.00
C GLN A 6 -9.86 19.33 -25.04
N GLU A 7 -10.22 19.27 -23.76
CA GLU A 7 -9.71 20.18 -22.74
C GLU A 7 -8.20 20.00 -22.53
N ILE A 8 -7.69 18.75 -22.50
CA ILE A 8 -6.24 18.47 -22.39
C ILE A 8 -5.49 19.06 -23.60
N LEU A 9 -5.95 18.77 -24.80
CA LEU A 9 -5.30 19.25 -26.02
C LEU A 9 -5.33 20.79 -26.14
N ALA A 10 -6.44 21.43 -25.73
CA ALA A 10 -6.54 22.89 -25.70
C ALA A 10 -5.55 23.49 -24.68
N PHE A 11 -5.40 22.89 -23.48
CA PHE A 11 -4.45 23.32 -22.48
C PHE A 11 -3.01 23.25 -22.99
N ILE A 12 -2.61 22.12 -23.59
CA ILE A 12 -1.28 21.92 -24.15
C ILE A 12 -0.97 22.94 -25.23
N GLY A 13 -1.95 23.26 -26.09
CA GLY A 13 -1.79 24.24 -27.18
C GLY A 13 -1.65 25.68 -26.71
N GLN A 14 -2.02 26.00 -25.49
CA GLN A 14 -2.05 27.37 -24.94
C GLN A 14 -1.01 27.62 -23.84
N THR A 15 -0.44 26.57 -23.25
CA THR A 15 0.44 26.66 -22.10
C THR A 15 1.87 26.28 -22.48
N PRO A 16 2.87 27.14 -22.24
CA PRO A 16 4.27 26.76 -22.41
C PRO A 16 4.65 25.77 -21.30
N ILE A 17 4.89 24.51 -21.69
CA ILE A 17 5.22 23.41 -20.76
C ILE A 17 6.65 22.96 -21.03
N ARG A 18 7.46 22.80 -19.98
CA ARG A 18 8.80 22.22 -20.06
C ARG A 18 8.70 20.70 -20.18
N ASP A 19 9.62 20.07 -20.89
CA ASP A 19 9.63 18.62 -21.10
C ASP A 19 9.75 17.82 -19.79
N GLU A 20 10.42 18.39 -18.78
CA GLU A 20 10.56 17.80 -17.45
C GLU A 20 9.37 18.05 -16.51
N SER A 21 8.41 18.88 -16.88
CA SER A 21 7.24 19.17 -16.05
C SER A 21 6.21 18.05 -16.13
N LEU A 22 5.79 17.54 -14.98
CA LEU A 22 4.66 16.62 -14.86
C LEU A 22 3.35 17.41 -14.86
N ILE A 23 2.49 17.11 -15.82
CA ILE A 23 1.15 17.66 -15.88
C ILE A 23 0.17 16.71 -15.23
N ARG A 24 -0.65 17.22 -14.32
CA ARG A 24 -1.75 16.49 -13.67
C ARG A 24 -3.07 17.12 -14.08
N PHE A 25 -3.75 16.51 -15.02
CA PHE A 25 -5.03 17.01 -15.54
C PHE A 25 -6.17 16.27 -14.85
N THR A 26 -6.99 16.98 -14.06
CA THR A 26 -7.95 16.39 -13.13
C THR A 26 -9.38 16.65 -13.57
N PHE A 27 -10.22 15.61 -13.54
CA PHE A 27 -11.64 15.68 -13.79
C PHE A 27 -12.42 15.02 -12.66
N LYS A 28 -13.60 15.59 -12.34
CA LYS A 28 -14.56 14.98 -11.41
C LYS A 28 -15.31 13.86 -12.12
N LEU A 29 -15.50 12.76 -11.42
CA LEU A 29 -16.37 11.67 -11.84
C LEU A 29 -17.66 11.68 -11.02
N GLU A 30 -18.71 11.11 -11.60
CA GLU A 30 -19.86 10.67 -10.82
C GLU A 30 -19.46 9.51 -9.91
N LYS A 31 -20.36 9.08 -9.02
CA LYS A 31 -20.09 7.98 -8.07
C LYS A 31 -19.65 6.72 -8.82
N VAL A 32 -18.45 6.24 -8.54
CA VAL A 32 -17.87 5.03 -9.11
C VAL A 32 -17.31 4.13 -8.02
N GLU A 33 -17.33 2.83 -8.26
CA GLU A 33 -16.65 1.82 -7.44
C GLU A 33 -15.28 1.54 -8.06
N ILE A 34 -14.22 2.03 -7.41
CA ILE A 34 -12.85 2.02 -7.96
C ILE A 34 -12.35 0.58 -8.20
N GLU A 35 -12.77 -0.38 -7.38
CA GLU A 35 -12.42 -1.80 -7.49
C GLU A 35 -12.81 -2.38 -8.85
N ARG A 36 -13.89 -1.89 -9.45
CA ARG A 36 -14.35 -2.36 -10.76
C ARG A 36 -13.37 -2.05 -11.87
N PHE A 37 -12.73 -0.91 -11.80
CA PHE A 37 -11.72 -0.54 -12.79
C PHE A 37 -10.54 -1.50 -12.76
N PHE A 38 -10.20 -2.09 -11.60
CA PHE A 38 -9.15 -3.09 -11.54
C PHE A 38 -9.44 -4.31 -12.42
N GLU A 39 -10.70 -4.74 -12.49
CA GLU A 39 -11.12 -5.86 -13.34
C GLU A 39 -11.27 -5.44 -14.82
N LEU A 40 -11.90 -4.29 -15.08
CA LEU A 40 -12.07 -3.76 -16.44
C LEU A 40 -10.73 -3.48 -17.14
N LEU A 41 -9.71 -3.11 -16.36
CA LEU A 41 -8.37 -2.79 -16.84
C LEU A 41 -7.38 -3.95 -16.63
N SER A 42 -7.88 -5.17 -16.41
CA SER A 42 -7.03 -6.34 -16.14
C SER A 42 -6.04 -6.68 -17.27
N ASN A 43 -6.26 -6.19 -18.48
CA ASN A 43 -5.32 -6.31 -19.61
C ASN A 43 -4.16 -5.30 -19.56
N GLU A 44 -4.20 -4.30 -18.68
CA GLU A 44 -3.07 -3.39 -18.50
C GLU A 44 -1.94 -4.11 -17.76
N GLU A 45 -0.69 -3.81 -18.12
CA GLU A 45 0.47 -4.46 -17.51
C GLU A 45 0.61 -4.11 -16.03
N THR A 46 0.34 -2.84 -15.67
CA THR A 46 0.51 -2.36 -14.30
C THR A 46 -0.76 -1.73 -13.78
N LEU A 47 -1.24 -2.24 -12.64
CA LEU A 47 -2.30 -1.65 -11.82
C LEU A 47 -1.88 -1.64 -10.36
N PHE A 48 -2.14 -0.56 -9.65
CA PHE A 48 -1.88 -0.47 -8.22
C PHE A 48 -3.10 0.09 -7.50
N PHE A 49 -3.80 -0.77 -6.78
CA PHE A 49 -4.94 -0.41 -5.95
C PHE A 49 -4.50 -0.29 -4.48
N PHE A 50 -4.94 0.76 -3.82
CA PHE A 50 -4.74 0.96 -2.40
C PHE A 50 -5.96 1.63 -1.78
N SER A 51 -6.49 1.05 -0.71
CA SER A 51 -7.68 1.54 -0.03
C SER A 51 -7.57 1.44 1.48
N LYS A 52 -8.11 2.43 2.17
CA LYS A 52 -8.38 2.39 3.60
C LYS A 52 -9.85 2.72 3.83
N PRO A 53 -10.74 1.71 3.96
CA PRO A 53 -12.18 1.92 4.01
C PRO A 53 -12.64 2.82 5.16
N SER A 54 -12.07 2.65 6.36
CA SER A 54 -12.39 3.51 7.53
C SER A 54 -12.02 4.98 7.34
N GLY A 55 -11.14 5.30 6.37
CA GLY A 55 -10.76 6.65 5.99
C GLY A 55 -11.47 7.16 4.72
N ASN A 56 -12.41 6.40 4.16
CA ASN A 56 -13.07 6.68 2.88
C ASN A 56 -12.08 7.00 1.75
N ARG A 57 -10.95 6.31 1.72
CA ARG A 57 -9.88 6.52 0.74
C ARG A 57 -9.68 5.29 -0.10
N ALA A 58 -9.74 5.45 -1.41
CA ALA A 58 -9.33 4.43 -2.36
C ALA A 58 -8.65 5.09 -3.56
N ASN A 59 -7.58 4.48 -4.04
CA ASN A 59 -6.79 4.94 -5.17
C ASN A 59 -6.48 3.78 -6.09
N LEU A 60 -6.57 4.00 -7.40
CA LEU A 60 -6.13 3.06 -8.42
C LEU A 60 -5.22 3.78 -9.41
N GLY A 61 -3.94 3.44 -9.38
CA GLY A 61 -2.97 3.83 -10.40
C GLY A 61 -3.01 2.85 -11.58
N VAL A 62 -3.01 3.38 -12.79
CA VAL A 62 -3.09 2.62 -14.05
C VAL A 62 -1.92 2.99 -14.95
N GLY A 63 -1.20 1.98 -15.43
CA GLY A 63 0.00 2.15 -16.25
C GLY A 63 1.17 2.81 -15.50
N LYS A 64 2.30 2.92 -16.16
CA LYS A 64 3.50 3.62 -15.66
C LYS A 64 3.94 4.66 -16.67
N ILE A 65 4.34 5.83 -16.20
CA ILE A 65 5.02 6.80 -17.05
C ILE A 65 6.49 6.39 -17.13
N GLU A 66 6.88 5.82 -18.25
CA GLU A 66 8.26 5.44 -18.52
C GLU A 66 9.03 6.61 -19.15
N SER A 67 9.65 7.42 -18.31
CA SER A 67 10.51 8.51 -18.77
C SER A 67 11.66 8.78 -17.79
N PRO A 68 12.82 9.27 -18.25
CA PRO A 68 13.88 9.73 -17.36
C PRO A 68 13.43 10.82 -16.39
N SER A 69 12.51 11.70 -16.82
CA SER A 69 11.93 12.77 -16.01
C SER A 69 11.09 12.22 -14.85
N ALA A 70 10.36 11.10 -15.06
CA ALA A 70 9.62 10.43 -13.99
C ALA A 70 10.55 9.90 -12.91
N GLY A 71 11.64 9.21 -13.29
CA GLY A 71 12.65 8.72 -12.35
C GLY A 71 13.31 9.84 -11.57
N LYS A 72 13.70 10.92 -12.23
CA LYS A 72 14.29 12.10 -11.59
C LYS A 72 13.32 12.76 -10.61
N LEU A 73 12.05 12.91 -10.98
CA LEU A 73 11.03 13.49 -10.10
C LEU A 73 10.81 12.63 -8.85
N ILE A 74 10.72 11.30 -8.99
CA ILE A 74 10.60 10.37 -7.84
C ILE A 74 11.80 10.52 -6.90
N GLU A 75 13.03 10.59 -7.42
CA GLU A 75 14.22 10.80 -6.61
C GLU A 75 14.20 12.17 -5.91
N THR A 76 13.73 13.21 -6.58
CA THR A 76 13.61 14.57 -6.02
C THR A 76 12.58 14.60 -4.89
N ILE A 77 11.42 13.98 -5.08
CA ILE A 77 10.36 13.90 -4.06
C ILE A 77 10.83 13.08 -2.85
N SER A 78 11.58 12.00 -3.06
CA SER A 78 12.06 11.15 -1.95
C SER A 78 13.00 11.88 -1.00
N LYS A 79 13.61 12.96 -1.44
CA LYS A 79 14.51 13.83 -0.66
C LYS A 79 13.83 15.09 -0.12
N GLU A 80 12.49 15.18 -0.22
CA GLU A 80 11.71 16.36 0.17
C GLU A 80 12.26 17.68 -0.40
N ASN A 81 12.74 17.64 -1.65
CA ASN A 81 13.31 18.82 -2.29
C ASN A 81 12.20 19.78 -2.72
N PRO A 82 12.20 21.06 -2.26
CA PRO A 82 11.20 22.07 -2.66
C PRO A 82 11.08 22.28 -4.17
N GLU A 83 12.14 22.04 -4.94
CA GLU A 83 12.12 22.11 -6.40
C GLU A 83 11.13 21.14 -7.06
N SER A 84 10.72 20.07 -6.35
CA SER A 84 9.73 19.12 -6.88
C SER A 84 8.39 19.79 -7.18
N ASN A 85 7.99 20.77 -6.37
CA ASN A 85 6.71 21.47 -6.54
C ASN A 85 6.68 22.34 -7.80
N GLU A 86 7.82 22.84 -8.27
CA GLU A 86 7.92 23.62 -9.52
C GLU A 86 7.81 22.73 -10.77
N LEU A 87 8.09 21.43 -10.63
CA LEU A 87 8.01 20.46 -11.71
C LEU A 87 6.61 19.86 -11.89
N ILE A 88 5.68 20.12 -10.98
CA ILE A 88 4.33 19.57 -11.00
C ILE A 88 3.33 20.67 -11.34
N ILE A 89 2.64 20.53 -12.48
CA ILE A 89 1.61 21.45 -12.93
C ILE A 89 0.25 20.77 -12.77
N SER A 90 -0.56 21.29 -11.86
CA SER A 90 -1.95 20.85 -11.67
C SER A 90 -2.89 21.69 -12.54
N ALA A 91 -3.55 21.04 -13.49
CA ALA A 91 -4.49 21.68 -14.40
C ALA A 91 -5.93 21.26 -14.08
N ASN A 92 -6.87 22.18 -14.27
CA ASN A 92 -8.31 21.95 -14.12
C ASN A 92 -8.83 21.66 -12.70
N TYR A 93 -8.00 21.83 -11.65
CA TYR A 93 -8.44 21.55 -10.30
C TYR A 93 -7.69 22.38 -9.25
N ASP A 94 -8.31 22.58 -8.07
CA ASP A 94 -7.69 23.29 -6.97
C ASP A 94 -6.45 22.54 -6.46
N SER A 95 -5.31 23.21 -6.44
CA SER A 95 -4.03 22.64 -6.02
C SER A 95 -4.05 22.09 -4.58
N ASN A 96 -4.85 22.67 -3.68
CA ASN A 96 -4.93 22.24 -2.28
C ASN A 96 -5.56 20.84 -2.11
N LEU A 97 -6.51 20.47 -2.98
CA LEU A 97 -7.13 19.13 -2.95
C LEU A 97 -6.22 18.08 -3.59
N ILE A 98 -5.38 18.46 -4.53
CA ILE A 98 -4.45 17.53 -5.21
C ILE A 98 -3.28 17.14 -4.30
N SER A 99 -2.91 17.95 -3.31
CA SER A 99 -1.83 17.63 -2.37
C SER A 99 -2.11 16.39 -1.51
N GLU A 100 -3.38 16.05 -1.28
CA GLU A 100 -3.78 14.83 -0.54
C GLU A 100 -3.80 13.56 -1.41
N ILE A 101 -3.66 13.70 -2.74
CA ILE A 101 -3.75 12.60 -3.69
C ILE A 101 -2.36 12.05 -3.97
N PRO A 102 -2.13 10.74 -3.80
CA PRO A 102 -0.81 10.16 -3.99
C PRO A 102 -0.31 10.39 -5.42
N LEU A 103 0.98 10.63 -5.56
CA LEU A 103 1.64 10.84 -6.84
C LEU A 103 2.42 9.59 -7.27
N VAL A 104 3.10 8.96 -6.34
CA VAL A 104 4.00 7.82 -6.59
C VAL A 104 3.42 6.58 -5.93
N PHE A 105 3.44 5.48 -6.66
CA PHE A 105 3.06 4.15 -6.19
C PHE A 105 4.24 3.21 -6.30
N GLY A 106 4.22 2.13 -5.54
CA GLY A 106 5.23 1.11 -5.69
C GLY A 106 5.56 0.36 -4.42
N GLY A 107 6.72 -0.29 -4.45
CA GLY A 107 7.23 -1.07 -3.34
C GLY A 107 8.60 -1.66 -3.64
N GLU A 108 9.17 -2.27 -2.61
CA GLU A 108 10.44 -2.99 -2.70
C GLU A 108 10.25 -4.40 -2.14
N LYS A 109 10.92 -5.39 -2.76
CA LYS A 109 10.96 -6.74 -2.21
C LYS A 109 11.77 -6.76 -0.92
N PHE A 110 11.32 -7.54 0.05
CA PHE A 110 12.03 -7.76 1.31
C PHE A 110 13.46 -8.29 1.07
N LEU A 111 13.60 -9.30 0.19
CA LEU A 111 14.88 -9.81 -0.26
C LEU A 111 14.93 -9.81 -1.79
N PRO A 112 16.05 -9.36 -2.38
CA PRO A 112 16.26 -9.51 -3.82
C PRO A 112 16.24 -10.99 -4.23
N ASP A 113 15.59 -11.28 -5.35
CA ASP A 113 15.49 -12.66 -5.85
C ASP A 113 16.85 -13.25 -6.17
N LYS A 114 17.03 -14.47 -5.70
CA LYS A 114 18.25 -15.26 -6.02
C LYS A 114 18.09 -16.16 -7.24
N LYS A 115 16.89 -16.46 -7.73
CA LYS A 115 16.52 -17.15 -8.99
C LYS A 115 15.02 -17.50 -9.00
N GLU A 116 14.48 -17.74 -10.22
CA GLU A 116 13.11 -18.18 -10.57
C GLU A 116 12.16 -18.48 -9.43
N ASN A 117 11.24 -17.57 -9.19
CA ASN A 117 10.22 -17.76 -8.17
C ASN A 117 8.91 -17.09 -8.61
N LEU A 118 7.88 -17.23 -7.78
CA LEU A 118 6.57 -16.64 -7.99
C LEU A 118 6.56 -15.10 -8.09
N TRP A 119 7.69 -14.45 -7.82
CA TRP A 119 7.86 -13.01 -7.83
C TRP A 119 8.57 -12.50 -9.09
N SER A 120 8.77 -13.35 -10.10
CA SER A 120 9.54 -13.01 -11.33
C SER A 120 8.97 -11.81 -12.08
N ASP A 121 7.64 -11.62 -12.06
CA ASP A 121 7.00 -10.48 -12.71
C ASP A 121 7.24 -9.17 -11.97
N PHE A 122 7.46 -9.23 -10.67
CA PHE A 122 7.67 -8.04 -9.85
C PHE A 122 9.18 -7.71 -9.81
N PRO A 123 9.58 -6.46 -10.16
CA PRO A 123 10.97 -6.03 -9.98
C PRO A 123 11.34 -5.93 -8.49
N ASN A 124 12.64 -5.98 -8.19
CA ASN A 124 13.12 -5.86 -6.80
C ASN A 124 12.71 -4.53 -6.16
N ARG A 125 12.62 -3.48 -6.99
CA ARG A 125 12.14 -2.14 -6.63
C ARG A 125 11.31 -1.61 -7.77
N SER A 126 10.15 -1.07 -7.46
CA SER A 126 9.26 -0.44 -8.43
C SER A 126 8.58 0.75 -7.78
N TRP A 127 9.08 1.94 -8.08
CA TRP A 127 8.44 3.20 -7.73
C TRP A 127 8.07 3.89 -9.03
N PHE A 128 6.82 4.27 -9.20
CA PHE A 128 6.34 4.82 -10.46
C PHE A 128 5.23 5.85 -10.27
N ILE A 129 5.12 6.74 -11.26
CA ILE A 129 4.00 7.65 -11.42
C ILE A 129 3.03 6.99 -12.41
N PRO A 130 1.76 6.75 -12.05
CA PRO A 130 0.80 6.16 -12.97
C PRO A 130 0.43 7.14 -14.09
N GLN A 131 0.09 6.63 -15.26
CA GLN A 131 -0.42 7.44 -16.36
C GLN A 131 -1.82 7.97 -16.06
N VAL A 132 -2.64 7.17 -15.40
CA VAL A 132 -3.96 7.57 -14.90
C VAL A 132 -4.10 7.17 -13.44
N LEU A 133 -4.65 8.08 -12.64
CA LEU A 133 -5.02 7.82 -11.26
C LEU A 133 -6.51 8.05 -11.08
N ILE A 134 -7.21 7.07 -10.52
CA ILE A 134 -8.59 7.20 -10.08
C ILE A 134 -8.58 7.24 -8.55
N SER A 135 -9.16 8.29 -7.95
CA SER A 135 -9.07 8.53 -6.50
C SER A 135 -10.44 8.90 -5.92
N SER A 136 -10.75 8.36 -4.75
CA SER A 136 -11.93 8.72 -3.95
C SER A 136 -11.58 9.52 -2.68
N CYS A 137 -10.44 10.21 -2.65
CA CYS A 137 -10.03 11.01 -1.49
C CYS A 137 -10.86 12.29 -1.27
N ALA A 138 -11.72 12.67 -2.22
CA ALA A 138 -12.58 13.85 -2.19
C ALA A 138 -14.07 13.47 -2.11
N GLU A 139 -14.95 14.46 -1.94
CA GLU A 139 -16.41 14.26 -1.94
C GLU A 139 -16.91 13.53 -3.19
N ASN A 140 -16.28 13.81 -4.34
CA ASN A 140 -16.52 13.10 -5.59
C ASN A 140 -15.25 12.40 -6.04
N PRO A 141 -15.35 11.20 -6.63
CA PRO A 141 -14.21 10.55 -7.23
C PRO A 141 -13.58 11.41 -8.33
N LEU A 142 -12.25 11.35 -8.42
CA LEU A 142 -11.46 12.07 -9.40
C LEU A 142 -10.79 11.09 -10.33
N ILE A 143 -10.68 11.47 -11.61
CA ILE A 143 -9.75 10.84 -12.54
C ILE A 143 -8.68 11.87 -12.90
N ILE A 144 -7.42 11.48 -12.79
CA ILE A 144 -6.27 12.33 -13.02
C ILE A 144 -5.42 11.69 -14.12
N PHE A 145 -5.33 12.36 -15.25
CA PHE A 145 -4.43 11.99 -16.31
C PHE A 145 -3.08 12.67 -16.11
N GLN A 146 -2.00 11.90 -16.20
CA GLN A 146 -0.65 12.36 -15.88
C GLN A 146 0.30 12.10 -17.05
N PHE A 147 1.11 13.10 -17.41
CA PHE A 147 2.09 13.00 -18.48
C PHE A 147 3.19 14.06 -18.32
N PHE A 148 4.32 13.86 -18.96
CA PHE A 148 5.41 14.85 -19.02
C PHE A 148 5.42 15.61 -20.33
N GLY A 149 5.74 16.91 -20.25
CA GLY A 149 5.88 17.78 -21.42
C GLY A 149 4.59 17.97 -22.22
N ASN A 150 4.72 18.10 -23.54
CA ASN A 150 3.64 18.52 -24.45
C ASN A 150 3.04 17.38 -25.30
N ASN A 151 3.49 16.13 -25.11
CA ASN A 151 3.07 15.00 -25.96
C ASN A 151 2.51 13.83 -25.15
N PRO A 152 1.25 13.92 -24.66
CA PRO A 152 0.62 12.87 -23.88
C PRO A 152 0.30 11.63 -24.73
N ASP A 153 0.53 10.41 -24.18
CA ASP A 153 -0.09 9.20 -24.72
C ASP A 153 -1.52 9.09 -24.16
N LEU A 154 -2.50 9.40 -25.00
CA LEU A 154 -3.91 9.43 -24.61
C LEU A 154 -4.59 8.05 -24.63
N LYS A 155 -3.95 7.00 -25.17
CA LYS A 155 -4.60 5.69 -25.42
C LYS A 155 -5.23 5.08 -24.16
N ILE A 156 -4.46 5.05 -23.06
CA ILE A 156 -4.94 4.47 -21.80
C ILE A 156 -6.08 5.32 -21.21
N PHE A 157 -6.01 6.64 -21.37
CA PHE A 157 -7.05 7.55 -20.90
C PHE A 157 -8.33 7.40 -21.72
N GLU A 158 -8.24 7.33 -23.05
CA GLU A 158 -9.37 7.06 -23.94
C GLU A 158 -10.06 5.75 -23.55
N LYS A 159 -9.29 4.67 -23.36
CA LYS A 159 -9.81 3.37 -22.92
C LYS A 159 -10.57 3.46 -21.60
N ILE A 160 -10.07 4.21 -20.62
CA ILE A 160 -10.76 4.38 -19.35
C ILE A 160 -12.04 5.19 -19.51
N LEU A 161 -12.03 6.24 -20.33
CA LEU A 161 -13.22 7.05 -20.61
C LEU A 161 -14.33 6.26 -21.31
N ASP A 162 -13.97 5.24 -22.11
CA ASP A 162 -14.94 4.36 -22.78
C ASP A 162 -15.70 3.46 -21.78
N PHE A 163 -15.17 3.26 -20.60
CA PHE A 163 -15.86 2.54 -19.52
C PHE A 163 -16.81 3.44 -18.71
N LEU A 164 -16.80 4.75 -18.91
CA LEU A 164 -17.69 5.70 -18.22
C LEU A 164 -18.92 6.02 -19.10
N PRO A 165 -20.16 6.11 -18.53
CA PRO A 165 -20.53 5.90 -17.12
C PRO A 165 -20.68 4.42 -16.75
N LEU A 166 -20.29 4.08 -15.52
CA LEU A 166 -20.44 2.71 -14.98
C LEU A 166 -21.84 2.56 -14.34
N ASP A 167 -22.83 2.14 -15.12
CA ASP A 167 -24.23 2.03 -14.67
C ASP A 167 -24.55 0.80 -13.83
N THR A 168 -23.59 -0.08 -13.57
CA THR A 168 -23.88 -1.35 -12.92
C THR A 168 -23.09 -1.54 -11.62
N LEU A 169 -23.80 -1.85 -10.53
CA LEU A 169 -23.20 -2.26 -9.25
C LEU A 169 -22.35 -3.52 -9.41
N VAL A 170 -21.29 -3.67 -8.62
CA VAL A 170 -20.54 -4.94 -8.52
C VAL A 170 -21.52 -6.02 -8.08
N LYS A 171 -21.74 -7.02 -8.93
CA LYS A 171 -22.50 -8.20 -8.51
C LYS A 171 -21.64 -8.97 -7.52
N THR A 172 -22.19 -9.22 -6.33
CA THR A 172 -21.55 -10.12 -5.37
C THR A 172 -21.61 -11.52 -5.94
N GLU A 173 -20.46 -12.04 -6.37
CA GLU A 173 -20.35 -13.41 -6.81
C GLU A 173 -20.21 -14.37 -5.62
N PRO A 174 -20.67 -15.62 -5.75
CA PRO A 174 -20.45 -16.65 -4.73
C PRO A 174 -18.94 -16.87 -4.51
N ALA A 175 -18.59 -17.54 -3.43
CA ALA A 175 -17.20 -17.93 -3.19
C ALA A 175 -16.72 -18.83 -4.33
N ALA A 176 -15.53 -18.55 -4.87
CA ALA A 176 -14.93 -19.37 -5.90
C ALA A 176 -14.62 -20.77 -5.36
N ASP A 177 -14.91 -21.81 -6.15
CA ASP A 177 -14.45 -23.15 -5.86
C ASP A 177 -12.95 -23.28 -6.14
N TYR A 178 -12.24 -24.01 -5.29
CA TYR A 178 -10.79 -24.15 -5.39
C TYR A 178 -10.30 -25.54 -4.98
N GLU A 179 -9.11 -25.89 -5.43
CA GLU A 179 -8.37 -27.09 -5.02
C GLU A 179 -7.00 -26.68 -4.46
N ILE A 180 -6.64 -27.27 -3.32
CA ILE A 180 -5.28 -27.13 -2.77
C ILE A 180 -4.37 -28.11 -3.52
N ILE A 181 -3.40 -27.58 -4.27
CA ILE A 181 -2.47 -28.39 -5.06
C ILE A 181 -1.12 -28.58 -4.35
N SER A 182 -0.79 -27.72 -3.41
CA SER A 182 0.41 -27.83 -2.58
C SER A 182 0.23 -27.11 -1.24
N ALA A 183 0.63 -27.75 -0.18
CA ALA A 183 0.73 -27.15 1.16
C ALA A 183 1.89 -27.84 1.93
N THR A 184 2.44 -27.13 2.92
CA THR A 184 3.39 -27.74 3.85
C THR A 184 2.64 -28.71 4.77
N GLU A 185 3.04 -29.98 4.75
CA GLU A 185 2.47 -31.02 5.63
C GLU A 185 2.73 -30.71 7.10
N ILE A 186 1.84 -31.17 7.99
CA ILE A 186 1.88 -30.82 9.41
C ILE A 186 3.13 -31.39 10.10
N GLU A 187 3.58 -32.55 9.70
CA GLU A 187 4.80 -33.21 10.21
C GLU A 187 6.04 -32.41 9.83
N GLU A 188 6.14 -31.96 8.61
CA GLU A 188 7.25 -31.11 8.17
C GLU A 188 7.24 -29.76 8.88
N TRP A 189 6.05 -29.15 9.02
CA TRP A 189 5.90 -27.90 9.75
C TRP A 189 6.34 -28.05 11.21
N SER A 190 5.94 -29.13 11.87
CA SER A 190 6.36 -29.43 13.24
C SER A 190 7.87 -29.64 13.35
N ARG A 191 8.49 -30.29 12.37
CA ARG A 191 9.94 -30.48 12.32
C ARG A 191 10.69 -29.13 12.19
N ILE A 192 10.19 -28.23 11.35
CA ILE A 192 10.77 -26.90 11.18
C ILE A 192 10.67 -26.08 12.47
N ILE A 193 9.50 -26.10 13.14
CA ILE A 193 9.30 -25.43 14.44
C ILE A 193 10.30 -25.97 15.47
N ASN A 194 10.41 -27.29 15.63
CA ASN A 194 11.30 -27.90 16.58
C ASN A 194 12.79 -27.60 16.30
N ALA A 195 13.18 -27.53 15.03
CA ALA A 195 14.53 -27.12 14.67
C ALA A 195 14.81 -25.67 15.10
N GLY A 196 13.87 -24.75 14.87
CA GLY A 196 13.99 -23.37 15.31
C GLY A 196 14.07 -23.23 16.83
N LEU A 197 13.23 -23.93 17.55
CA LEU A 197 13.25 -23.96 19.04
C LEU A 197 14.59 -24.48 19.56
N ASN A 198 15.18 -25.51 18.95
CA ASN A 198 16.49 -26.03 19.31
C ASN A 198 17.60 -24.97 19.14
N GLU A 199 17.58 -24.19 18.05
CA GLU A 199 18.57 -23.15 17.87
C GLU A 199 18.43 -21.98 18.85
N ILE A 200 17.20 -21.64 19.26
CA ILE A 200 16.94 -20.67 20.33
C ILE A 200 17.44 -21.23 21.68
N THR A 201 17.18 -22.51 21.98
CA THR A 201 17.63 -23.16 23.24
C THR A 201 19.15 -23.21 23.34
N LYS A 202 19.86 -23.35 22.20
CA LYS A 202 21.33 -23.29 22.15
C LYS A 202 21.90 -21.88 22.18
N HIS A 203 21.06 -20.87 22.27
CA HIS A 203 21.45 -19.45 22.19
C HIS A 203 22.16 -19.04 20.87
N ASN A 204 21.98 -19.82 19.80
CA ASN A 204 22.50 -19.45 18.46
C ASN A 204 21.74 -18.33 17.81
N ILE A 205 20.43 -18.22 18.11
CA ILE A 205 19.52 -17.16 17.66
C ILE A 205 18.57 -16.78 18.81
N GLU A 206 18.15 -15.55 18.85
CA GLU A 206 17.19 -15.07 19.86
C GLU A 206 15.73 -15.24 19.40
N LYS A 207 15.48 -15.06 18.12
CA LYS A 207 14.14 -15.10 17.51
C LYS A 207 14.23 -15.72 16.13
N ILE A 208 13.17 -16.41 15.71
CA ILE A 208 12.95 -16.87 14.35
C ILE A 208 11.50 -16.63 13.93
N VAL A 209 11.31 -16.14 12.73
CA VAL A 209 9.98 -16.03 12.10
C VAL A 209 9.87 -17.10 11.02
N LEU A 210 8.87 -17.97 11.17
CA LEU A 210 8.62 -19.06 10.24
C LEU A 210 7.46 -18.71 9.32
N ALA A 211 7.58 -19.07 8.03
CA ALA A 211 6.53 -18.91 7.05
C ALA A 211 6.27 -20.23 6.30
N ARG A 212 5.04 -20.44 5.89
CA ARG A 212 4.66 -21.56 5.03
C ARG A 212 3.89 -21.07 3.81
N ARG A 213 3.96 -21.84 2.73
CA ARG A 213 3.23 -21.58 1.48
C ARG A 213 2.14 -22.61 1.26
N MET A 214 1.02 -22.15 0.70
CA MET A 214 -0.05 -22.98 0.18
C MET A 214 -0.35 -22.52 -1.26
N GLN A 215 -0.55 -23.47 -2.17
CA GLN A 215 -0.95 -23.17 -3.55
C GLN A 215 -2.35 -23.71 -3.80
N LEU A 216 -3.17 -22.89 -4.43
CA LEU A 216 -4.56 -23.17 -4.77
C LEU A 216 -4.74 -23.01 -6.28
N VAL A 217 -5.65 -23.80 -6.86
CA VAL A 217 -6.18 -23.59 -8.21
C VAL A 217 -7.65 -23.26 -8.09
N LEU A 218 -8.07 -22.15 -8.69
CA LEU A 218 -9.48 -21.79 -8.79
C LEU A 218 -10.14 -22.62 -9.89
N LYS A 219 -11.28 -23.23 -9.58
CA LYS A 219 -12.04 -24.10 -10.49
C LYS A 219 -13.25 -23.41 -11.12
N SER A 220 -13.60 -22.23 -10.62
CA SER A 220 -14.72 -21.43 -11.10
C SER A 220 -14.26 -20.02 -11.47
N ASN A 221 -15.13 -19.28 -12.14
CA ASN A 221 -14.90 -17.86 -12.41
C ASN A 221 -14.67 -17.10 -11.09
N PHE A 222 -13.68 -16.22 -11.09
CA PHE A 222 -13.29 -15.43 -9.94
C PHE A 222 -13.30 -13.94 -10.32
N SER A 223 -14.19 -13.18 -9.71
CA SER A 223 -14.19 -11.72 -9.83
C SER A 223 -13.27 -11.13 -8.78
N PHE A 224 -12.15 -10.58 -9.24
CA PHE A 224 -11.17 -9.95 -8.37
C PHE A 224 -11.70 -8.68 -7.72
N SER A 225 -12.52 -7.89 -8.44
CA SER A 225 -13.19 -6.70 -7.90
C SER A 225 -14.15 -7.04 -6.75
N SER A 226 -14.96 -8.10 -6.92
CA SER A 226 -15.84 -8.60 -5.85
C SER A 226 -15.04 -9.07 -4.63
N PHE A 227 -13.89 -9.69 -4.86
CA PHE A 227 -13.00 -10.14 -3.79
C PHE A 227 -12.38 -8.97 -3.01
N LEU A 228 -11.89 -7.93 -3.69
CA LEU A 228 -11.38 -6.71 -3.06
C LEU A 228 -12.47 -6.04 -2.21
N SER A 229 -13.69 -5.90 -2.73
CA SER A 229 -14.82 -5.33 -1.99
C SER A 229 -15.15 -6.14 -0.73
N LYS A 230 -15.09 -7.48 -0.81
CA LYS A 230 -15.27 -8.36 0.36
C LYS A 230 -14.17 -8.17 1.41
N LEU A 231 -12.90 -8.02 0.99
CA LEU A 231 -11.79 -7.76 1.90
C LEU A 231 -12.00 -6.43 2.64
N GLN A 232 -12.35 -5.37 1.94
CA GLN A 232 -12.61 -4.05 2.52
C GLN A 232 -13.78 -4.06 3.50
N THR A 233 -14.89 -4.74 3.13
CA THR A 233 -16.06 -4.88 4.00
C THR A 233 -15.74 -5.68 5.25
N LYS A 234 -14.94 -6.75 5.10
CA LYS A 234 -14.58 -7.63 6.22
C LYS A 234 -13.52 -7.01 7.15
N TYR A 235 -12.62 -6.20 6.60
CA TYR A 235 -11.50 -5.61 7.35
C TYR A 235 -11.41 -4.09 7.14
N PRO A 236 -12.41 -3.31 7.57
CA PRO A 236 -12.50 -1.87 7.28
C PRO A 236 -11.35 -1.05 7.88
N GLU A 237 -10.72 -1.52 8.96
CA GLU A 237 -9.58 -0.85 9.61
C GLU A 237 -8.23 -1.20 8.98
N CYS A 238 -8.21 -2.17 8.04
CA CYS A 238 -7.00 -2.55 7.34
C CYS A 238 -6.80 -1.74 6.06
N ASN A 239 -5.54 -1.60 5.67
CA ASN A 239 -5.19 -1.14 4.33
C ASN A 239 -5.32 -2.33 3.37
N THR A 240 -6.23 -2.24 2.41
CA THR A 240 -6.39 -3.23 1.33
C THR A 240 -5.62 -2.77 0.11
N PHE A 241 -4.79 -3.63 -0.44
CA PHE A 241 -3.98 -3.33 -1.61
C PHE A 241 -4.01 -4.45 -2.62
N ALA A 242 -3.77 -4.09 -3.89
CA ALA A 242 -3.51 -5.02 -4.98
C ALA A 242 -2.54 -4.39 -5.98
N TYR A 243 -1.44 -5.06 -6.23
CA TYR A 243 -0.44 -4.65 -7.22
C TYR A 243 -0.37 -5.71 -8.32
N LYS A 244 -0.78 -5.34 -9.51
CA LYS A 244 -0.63 -6.14 -10.72
C LYS A 244 0.61 -5.71 -11.45
N GLU A 245 1.42 -6.68 -11.83
CA GLU A 245 2.55 -6.52 -12.74
C GLU A 245 2.51 -7.67 -13.74
N LYS A 246 2.35 -7.37 -15.01
CA LYS A 246 2.11 -8.35 -16.09
C LYS A 246 0.93 -9.28 -15.77
N ASP A 247 1.17 -10.57 -15.62
CA ASP A 247 0.14 -11.59 -15.36
C ASP A 247 -0.05 -11.91 -13.87
N SER A 248 0.79 -11.34 -13.00
CA SER A 248 0.77 -11.60 -11.57
C SER A 248 0.11 -10.49 -10.78
N ILE A 249 -0.62 -10.84 -9.71
CA ILE A 249 -1.23 -9.90 -8.77
C ILE A 249 -0.78 -10.24 -7.36
N PHE A 250 -0.15 -9.28 -6.68
CA PHE A 250 0.15 -9.34 -5.25
C PHE A 250 -0.87 -8.50 -4.50
N PHE A 251 -1.59 -9.09 -3.56
CA PHE A 251 -2.68 -8.41 -2.84
C PHE A 251 -2.79 -8.85 -1.39
N GLY A 252 -3.47 -8.04 -0.58
CA GLY A 252 -3.73 -8.32 0.81
C GLY A 252 -4.52 -7.22 1.52
N SER A 253 -4.85 -7.49 2.79
CA SER A 253 -5.36 -6.50 3.74
C SER A 253 -4.51 -6.55 4.99
N THR A 254 -3.87 -5.44 5.34
CA THR A 254 -2.93 -5.35 6.45
C THR A 254 -3.34 -4.27 7.45
N PRO A 255 -3.35 -4.56 8.75
CA PRO A 255 -3.53 -3.55 9.80
C PRO A 255 -2.26 -2.76 10.06
N GLU A 256 -1.12 -3.26 9.60
CA GLU A 256 0.19 -2.71 9.84
C GLU A 256 0.50 -1.61 8.82
N LYS A 257 0.99 -0.50 9.34
CA LYS A 257 1.44 0.66 8.59
C LYS A 257 2.90 0.90 8.93
N LEU A 258 3.76 0.95 7.93
CA LEU A 258 5.17 1.21 8.16
C LEU A 258 5.35 2.61 8.75
N PHE A 259 4.88 3.64 8.05
CA PHE A 259 4.75 5.01 8.57
C PHE A 259 3.81 5.85 7.71
N THR A 260 3.42 7.01 8.22
CA THR A 260 2.92 8.14 7.42
C THR A 260 3.86 9.31 7.60
N LEU A 261 4.00 10.10 6.56
CA LEU A 261 4.81 11.31 6.55
C LEU A 261 3.94 12.50 6.10
N ASP A 262 4.03 13.62 6.85
CA ASP A 262 3.39 14.89 6.54
C ASP A 262 4.42 16.01 6.78
N GLY A 263 4.97 16.56 5.68
CA GLY A 263 6.16 17.36 5.75
C GLY A 263 7.29 16.57 6.40
N ASN A 264 7.91 17.13 7.44
CA ASN A 264 8.94 16.43 8.22
C ASN A 264 8.41 15.64 9.43
N LYS A 265 7.07 15.55 9.61
CA LYS A 265 6.45 14.79 10.72
C LYS A 265 6.18 13.35 10.28
N ILE A 266 6.83 12.40 10.92
CA ILE A 266 6.59 10.97 10.71
C ILE A 266 5.76 10.41 11.86
N GLU A 267 4.80 9.55 11.52
CA GLU A 267 4.05 8.72 12.45
C GLU A 267 4.19 7.25 12.07
N THR A 268 4.65 6.44 13.01
CA THR A 268 4.73 4.98 12.90
C THR A 268 4.21 4.33 14.19
N GLU A 269 4.20 3.02 14.24
CA GLU A 269 3.74 2.28 15.43
C GLU A 269 4.53 0.98 15.58
N ALA A 270 4.92 0.66 16.81
CA ALA A 270 5.27 -0.72 17.15
C ALA A 270 3.96 -1.50 17.30
N LEU A 271 3.79 -2.57 16.50
CA LEU A 271 2.62 -3.43 16.49
C LEU A 271 3.08 -4.89 16.55
N ALA A 272 3.13 -5.46 17.76
CA ALA A 272 3.57 -6.82 17.97
C ALA A 272 2.95 -7.39 19.27
N GLY A 273 2.88 -8.73 19.37
CA GLY A 273 2.07 -9.39 20.38
C GLY A 273 0.59 -9.40 20.00
N SER A 274 -0.04 -10.57 19.97
CA SER A 274 -1.39 -10.71 19.41
C SER A 274 -2.20 -11.77 20.13
N ILE A 275 -3.49 -11.49 20.31
CA ILE A 275 -4.47 -12.45 20.83
C ILE A 275 -5.80 -12.32 20.08
N ALA A 276 -6.58 -13.39 20.01
CA ALA A 276 -7.90 -13.36 19.38
C ALA A 276 -8.84 -12.37 20.10
N ARG A 277 -9.89 -11.93 19.40
CA ARG A 277 -11.03 -11.24 20.00
C ARG A 277 -11.90 -12.24 20.77
N GLY A 278 -12.50 -11.79 21.86
CA GLY A 278 -13.50 -12.55 22.59
C GLY A 278 -14.84 -12.66 21.84
N ALA A 279 -15.59 -13.75 22.07
CA ALA A 279 -16.93 -13.91 21.52
C ALA A 279 -17.96 -12.92 22.14
N ASN A 280 -17.65 -12.32 23.28
CA ASN A 280 -18.42 -11.30 23.98
C ASN A 280 -17.50 -10.32 24.70
N LEU A 281 -18.07 -9.20 25.21
CA LEU A 281 -17.27 -8.15 25.84
C LEU A 281 -16.45 -8.62 27.05
N ASN A 282 -17.01 -9.50 27.90
CA ASN A 282 -16.31 -9.98 29.11
C ASN A 282 -15.10 -10.84 28.73
N GLU A 283 -15.27 -11.75 27.79
CA GLU A 283 -14.17 -12.57 27.27
C GLU A 283 -13.10 -11.69 26.56
N ASP A 284 -13.53 -10.70 25.80
CA ASP A 284 -12.62 -9.76 25.12
C ASP A 284 -11.76 -8.97 26.11
N LEU A 285 -12.34 -8.52 27.24
CA LEU A 285 -11.59 -7.86 28.31
C LEU A 285 -10.61 -8.78 29.04
N VAL A 286 -10.98 -10.05 29.24
CA VAL A 286 -10.07 -11.06 29.83
C VAL A 286 -8.88 -11.29 28.89
N LEU A 287 -9.14 -11.48 27.59
CA LEU A 287 -8.08 -11.66 26.60
C LEU A 287 -7.17 -10.44 26.47
N GLU A 288 -7.74 -9.24 26.51
CA GLU A 288 -6.99 -7.97 26.56
C GLU A 288 -6.06 -7.92 27.77
N SER A 289 -6.58 -8.24 28.97
CA SER A 289 -5.79 -8.30 30.20
C SER A 289 -4.67 -9.35 30.12
N ASN A 290 -4.96 -10.51 29.53
CA ASN A 290 -3.96 -11.54 29.32
C ASN A 290 -2.83 -11.07 28.41
N LEU A 291 -3.15 -10.38 27.29
CA LEU A 291 -2.16 -9.85 26.37
C LEU A 291 -1.27 -8.79 27.03
N LEU A 292 -1.87 -7.87 27.79
CA LEU A 292 -1.14 -6.81 28.51
C LEU A 292 -0.23 -7.33 29.63
N ASN A 293 -0.44 -8.57 30.13
CA ASN A 293 0.35 -9.17 31.19
C ASN A 293 1.20 -10.36 30.72
N ASN A 294 1.14 -10.73 29.44
CA ASN A 294 1.94 -11.84 28.91
C ASN A 294 3.38 -11.38 28.64
N GLN A 295 4.32 -11.88 29.42
CA GLN A 295 5.72 -11.47 29.32
C GLN A 295 6.35 -11.76 27.95
N LYS A 296 5.95 -12.83 27.28
CA LYS A 296 6.44 -13.17 25.94
C LYS A 296 6.01 -12.11 24.94
N ASP A 297 4.71 -11.75 24.93
CA ASP A 297 4.16 -10.78 24.00
C ASP A 297 4.71 -9.36 24.28
N ILE A 298 4.90 -9.01 25.55
CA ILE A 298 5.54 -7.75 25.96
C ILE A 298 7.01 -7.69 25.47
N ASN A 299 7.76 -8.77 25.62
CA ASN A 299 9.15 -8.82 25.15
C ASN A 299 9.23 -8.71 23.63
N GLU A 300 8.33 -9.39 22.91
CA GLU A 300 8.24 -9.27 21.44
C GLU A 300 7.94 -7.83 21.04
N HIS A 301 6.97 -7.19 21.69
CA HIS A 301 6.61 -5.80 21.45
C HIS A 301 7.76 -4.84 21.73
N ASN A 302 8.46 -5.01 22.85
CA ASN A 302 9.60 -4.18 23.22
C ASN A 302 10.77 -4.30 22.23
N ASN A 303 11.00 -5.47 21.64
CA ASN A 303 12.01 -5.67 20.61
C ASN A 303 11.68 -4.85 19.36
N VAL A 304 10.41 -4.89 18.90
CA VAL A 304 9.95 -4.09 17.75
C VAL A 304 10.04 -2.59 18.06
N LEU A 305 9.60 -2.17 19.25
CA LEU A 305 9.69 -0.78 19.68
C LEU A 305 11.14 -0.28 19.70
N SER A 306 12.06 -1.03 20.33
CA SER A 306 13.48 -0.67 20.40
C SER A 306 14.12 -0.60 19.01
N PHE A 307 13.78 -1.53 18.11
CA PHE A 307 14.24 -1.51 16.72
C PHE A 307 13.80 -0.22 16.00
N LEU A 308 12.51 0.14 16.10
CA LEU A 308 11.99 1.35 15.46
C LEU A 308 12.64 2.62 16.02
N LEU A 309 12.78 2.72 17.35
CA LEU A 309 13.38 3.88 18.01
C LEU A 309 14.85 4.04 17.61
N SER A 310 15.65 2.97 17.67
CA SER A 310 17.08 3.04 17.32
C SER A 310 17.31 3.43 15.86
N ASN A 311 16.45 2.99 14.93
CA ASN A 311 16.55 3.39 13.53
C ASN A 311 16.03 4.81 13.27
N LEU A 312 15.04 5.29 14.04
CA LEU A 312 14.54 6.67 13.91
C LEU A 312 15.51 7.73 14.47
N GLU A 313 16.32 7.40 15.48
CA GLU A 313 17.29 8.32 16.10
C GLU A 313 18.27 8.93 15.09
N ASP A 314 18.70 8.13 14.09
CA ASP A 314 19.61 8.59 13.06
C ASP A 314 18.98 9.67 12.14
N PHE A 315 17.67 9.61 11.94
CA PHE A 315 16.90 10.41 10.99
C PHE A 315 16.09 11.54 11.64
N SER A 316 15.94 11.54 12.97
CA SER A 316 15.01 12.45 13.67
C SER A 316 15.73 13.44 14.58
N GLU A 317 15.16 14.64 14.69
CA GLU A 317 15.55 15.65 15.69
C GLU A 317 14.87 15.38 17.04
N GLU A 318 13.63 14.91 17.01
CA GLU A 318 12.80 14.64 18.17
C GLU A 318 11.96 13.37 17.93
N ILE A 319 11.84 12.52 18.97
CA ILE A 319 10.99 11.33 18.96
C ILE A 319 10.12 11.35 20.22
N SER A 320 8.83 11.14 20.06
CA SER A 320 7.86 11.06 21.15
C SER A 320 7.01 9.81 21.08
N TYR A 321 6.84 9.12 22.20
CA TYR A 321 6.01 7.92 22.34
C TYR A 321 5.64 7.69 23.80
N ASN A 322 4.65 6.85 24.05
CA ASN A 322 4.34 6.36 25.39
C ASN A 322 4.95 4.96 25.57
N PRO A 323 5.86 4.74 26.52
CA PRO A 323 6.49 3.42 26.72
C PRO A 323 5.51 2.32 27.14
N LYS A 324 4.34 2.68 27.67
CA LYS A 324 3.30 1.69 28.03
C LYS A 324 2.45 1.40 26.80
N PRO A 325 2.44 0.15 26.29
CA PRO A 325 1.63 -0.20 25.13
C PRO A 325 0.14 -0.10 25.45
N GLN A 326 -0.63 0.21 24.40
CA GLN A 326 -2.08 0.16 24.41
C GLN A 326 -2.58 -1.00 23.56
N ILE A 327 -3.89 -1.31 23.62
CA ILE A 327 -4.51 -2.33 22.79
C ILE A 327 -5.08 -1.71 21.51
N LYS A 328 -4.67 -2.23 20.36
CA LYS A 328 -5.31 -1.99 19.07
C LYS A 328 -6.24 -3.15 18.75
N LYS A 329 -7.55 -2.88 18.74
CA LYS A 329 -8.58 -3.88 18.43
C LYS A 329 -8.93 -3.85 16.94
N LEU A 330 -8.85 -5.01 16.31
CA LEU A 330 -9.35 -5.27 14.97
C LEU A 330 -10.58 -6.20 15.06
N GLN A 331 -11.15 -6.57 13.93
CA GLN A 331 -12.38 -7.35 13.91
C GLN A 331 -12.24 -8.73 14.59
N ASN A 332 -11.15 -9.44 14.32
CA ASN A 332 -10.92 -10.82 14.75
C ASN A 332 -9.70 -11.03 15.66
N ILE A 333 -8.89 -9.99 15.86
CA ILE A 333 -7.64 -10.03 16.62
C ILE A 333 -7.42 -8.70 17.33
N GLN A 334 -6.62 -8.71 18.40
CA GLN A 334 -6.14 -7.52 19.08
C GLN A 334 -4.63 -7.62 19.29
N HIS A 335 -3.95 -6.46 19.26
CA HIS A 335 -2.50 -6.34 19.31
C HIS A 335 -2.05 -5.37 20.39
N LEU A 336 -0.82 -5.56 20.91
CA LEU A 336 -0.12 -4.48 21.59
C LEU A 336 0.34 -3.45 20.57
N GLN A 337 0.16 -2.18 20.88
CA GLN A 337 0.47 -1.04 20.02
C GLN A 337 1.17 0.06 20.82
N THR A 338 2.26 0.59 20.29
CA THR A 338 2.87 1.83 20.76
C THR A 338 3.00 2.80 19.59
N PRO A 339 2.14 3.83 19.51
CA PRO A 339 2.30 4.90 18.52
C PRO A 339 3.59 5.69 18.78
N ILE A 340 4.32 6.01 17.71
CA ILE A 340 5.55 6.78 17.72
C ILE A 340 5.39 7.95 16.76
N LYS A 341 5.77 9.13 17.21
CA LYS A 341 5.84 10.35 16.39
C LYS A 341 7.26 10.89 16.43
N ALA A 342 7.76 11.33 15.28
CA ALA A 342 9.06 11.97 15.22
C ALA A 342 9.08 13.15 14.25
N MET A 343 10.04 14.05 14.47
CA MET A 343 10.35 15.14 13.55
C MET A 343 11.63 14.77 12.82
N LEU A 344 11.56 14.59 11.51
CA LEU A 344 12.72 14.23 10.69
C LEU A 344 13.67 15.42 10.53
N LYS A 345 14.95 15.13 10.43
CA LYS A 345 16.00 16.09 10.06
C LYS A 345 15.78 16.57 8.62
N GLU A 346 16.26 17.76 8.30
CA GLU A 346 16.22 18.27 6.94
C GLU A 346 17.02 17.37 5.96
N GLY A 347 16.49 17.15 4.77
CA GLY A 347 17.15 16.40 3.70
C GLY A 347 17.19 14.88 3.87
N VAL A 348 16.38 14.31 4.74
CA VAL A 348 16.25 12.84 4.89
C VAL A 348 15.73 12.23 3.59
N ASP A 349 16.41 11.21 3.09
CA ASP A 349 15.91 10.37 1.98
C ASP A 349 14.85 9.38 2.51
N ILE A 350 13.60 9.57 2.09
CA ILE A 350 12.45 8.78 2.55
C ILE A 350 12.57 7.30 2.12
N LEU A 351 13.19 7.02 0.98
CA LEU A 351 13.41 5.63 0.54
C LEU A 351 14.51 4.96 1.36
N GLU A 352 15.51 5.70 1.83
CA GLU A 352 16.50 5.20 2.78
C GLU A 352 15.86 4.90 4.13
N LEU A 353 15.07 5.84 4.66
CA LEU A 353 14.31 5.65 5.89
C LEU A 353 13.40 4.42 5.82
N LEU A 354 12.67 4.24 4.70
CA LEU A 354 11.83 3.06 4.47
C LEU A 354 12.62 1.77 4.63
N ARG A 355 13.81 1.68 4.03
CA ARG A 355 14.68 0.49 4.11
C ARG A 355 15.26 0.25 5.49
N LYS A 356 15.44 1.29 6.28
CA LYS A 356 15.92 1.19 7.66
C LYS A 356 14.83 0.74 8.63
N LEU A 357 13.59 1.16 8.39
CA LEU A 357 12.46 0.79 9.24
C LEU A 357 11.83 -0.57 8.86
N HIS A 358 12.14 -1.11 7.70
CA HIS A 358 11.62 -2.42 7.25
C HIS A 358 12.76 -3.33 6.80
N PRO A 359 12.77 -4.62 7.22
CA PRO A 359 11.78 -5.26 8.09
C PRO A 359 11.94 -4.88 9.57
N THR A 360 10.82 -4.74 10.26
CA THR A 360 10.80 -4.73 11.72
C THR A 360 11.06 -6.15 12.22
N LEU A 361 12.10 -6.35 12.99
CA LEU A 361 12.52 -7.66 13.50
C LEU A 361 11.77 -8.08 14.75
#